data_0597b1a4a468a28b7ce06a04c1949059
#
_entry.id   0597b1a4a468a28b7ce06a04c1949059
#
_cell.length_a   1.000
_cell.length_b   1.000
_cell.length_c   1.000
_cell.angle_alpha   90.00
_cell.angle_beta   90.00
_cell.angle_gamma   90.00
#
_symmetry.space_group_name_H-M   'P 1'
#
loop_
_entity.id
_entity.type
_entity.pdbx_description
1 polymer ?
#
loop_
_entity_poly.entity_id
_entity_poly.type
_entity_poly.pdbx_seq_one_letter_code
_entity_poly.pdbx_strand_id
1 'polypeptide(L)'
;MAVAALYVHVPFCAQKCRYCDFDSRSFAPCDLNAALDAYFEQLYARLDAFGKAGALECIRTVYVGGGTPSLAEERLVELARRVVAWCKPVEFTCEANPESLTAELVETLAVSGVTRISLGVQTLDNDELAAIGRIHDADRALAAIAAVKDAG
;
A
#
# COMPACT_ATOMS: atom_id res chain seq x y z
N MET A 1 22.66 -11.99 12.78
CA MET A 1 21.46 -12.57 12.13
C MET A 1 21.13 -11.72 10.90
N ALA A 2 20.93 -12.35 9.75
CA ALA A 2 20.48 -11.63 8.55
C ALA A 2 19.01 -11.22 8.71
N VAL A 3 18.66 -9.99 8.31
CA VAL A 3 17.26 -9.51 8.27
C VAL A 3 16.58 -10.17 7.08
N ALA A 4 15.47 -10.89 7.32
CA ALA A 4 14.75 -11.66 6.29
C ALA A 4 13.44 -10.99 5.82
N ALA A 5 12.96 -9.97 6.52
CA ALA A 5 11.70 -9.27 6.21
C ALA A 5 11.89 -7.75 6.27
N LEU A 6 11.19 -7.06 5.38
CA LEU A 6 11.10 -5.61 5.35
C LEU A 6 9.64 -5.19 5.57
N TYR A 7 9.39 -4.37 6.55
CA TYR A 7 8.12 -3.66 6.73
C TYR A 7 8.28 -2.18 6.38
N VAL A 8 7.39 -1.69 5.53
CA VAL A 8 7.31 -0.27 5.18
C VAL A 8 5.97 0.26 5.68
N HIS A 9 6.01 1.28 6.51
CA HIS A 9 4.81 1.92 7.06
C HIS A 9 4.41 3.13 6.21
N VAL A 10 3.16 3.18 5.74
CA VAL A 10 2.60 4.30 4.97
C VAL A 10 1.43 4.88 5.77
N PRO A 11 1.65 5.96 6.55
CA PRO A 11 0.69 6.43 7.56
C PRO A 11 -0.42 7.34 7.00
N PHE A 12 -0.86 7.15 5.78
CA PHE A 12 -1.83 8.02 5.10
C PHE A 12 -3.15 7.29 4.86
N CYS A 13 -4.27 7.97 5.17
CA CYS A 13 -5.63 7.52 4.86
C CYS A 13 -6.41 8.68 4.22
N ALA A 14 -7.34 8.36 3.31
CA ALA A 14 -8.32 9.32 2.83
C ALA A 14 -9.28 9.73 3.96
N GLN A 15 -9.68 8.75 4.79
CA GLN A 15 -10.50 8.94 5.97
C GLN A 15 -10.11 7.95 7.06
N LYS A 16 -10.14 8.38 8.33
CA LYS A 16 -9.94 7.50 9.48
C LYS A 16 -11.23 6.75 9.77
N CYS A 17 -11.19 5.40 9.69
CA CYS A 17 -12.33 4.56 10.02
C CYS A 17 -12.61 4.58 11.53
N ARG A 18 -13.88 4.42 11.94
CA ARG A 18 -14.27 4.54 13.35
C ARG A 18 -13.70 3.49 14.29
N TYR A 19 -13.31 2.33 13.76
CA TYR A 19 -12.75 1.21 14.50
C TYR A 19 -11.22 1.15 14.47
N CYS A 20 -10.58 1.97 13.61
CA CYS A 20 -9.16 1.82 13.31
C CYS A 20 -8.27 2.53 14.32
N ASP A 21 -7.38 1.77 14.94
CA ASP A 21 -6.37 2.26 15.90
C ASP A 21 -4.94 2.24 15.34
N PHE A 22 -4.79 2.05 14.02
CA PHE A 22 -3.47 2.10 13.38
C PHE A 22 -2.88 3.50 13.45
N ASP A 23 -1.54 3.56 13.52
CA ASP A 23 -0.80 4.83 13.42
C ASP A 23 -0.90 5.38 12.00
N SER A 24 -1.98 6.10 11.75
CA SER A 24 -2.29 6.72 10.47
C SER A 24 -3.03 8.03 10.65
N ARG A 25 -2.91 8.90 9.65
CA ARG A 25 -3.53 10.23 9.63
C ARG A 25 -4.29 10.44 8.33
N SER A 26 -5.44 11.10 8.41
CA SER A 26 -6.12 11.66 7.26
C SER A 26 -5.68 13.10 7.05
N PHE A 27 -5.57 13.49 5.79
CA PHE A 27 -5.21 14.85 5.38
C PHE A 27 -6.36 15.48 4.60
N ALA A 28 -6.44 16.79 4.63
CA ALA A 28 -7.31 17.49 3.69
C ALA A 28 -6.84 17.19 2.25
N PRO A 29 -7.76 17.05 1.28
CA PRO A 29 -7.36 16.70 -0.09
C PRO A 29 -6.32 17.65 -0.72
N CYS A 30 -6.35 18.94 -0.37
CA CYS A 30 -5.38 19.93 -0.83
C CYS A 30 -3.95 19.69 -0.29
N ASP A 31 -3.80 19.06 0.88
CA ASP A 31 -2.52 18.89 1.56
C ASP A 31 -1.94 17.49 1.37
N LEU A 32 -2.77 16.52 0.97
CA LEU A 32 -2.41 15.11 0.89
C LEU A 32 -1.24 14.87 -0.07
N ASN A 33 -1.29 15.42 -1.27
CA ASN A 33 -0.24 15.20 -2.27
C ASN A 33 1.12 15.73 -1.81
N ALA A 34 1.16 16.93 -1.23
CA ALA A 34 2.40 17.50 -0.72
C ALA A 34 2.97 16.67 0.45
N ALA A 35 2.10 16.15 1.33
CA ALA A 35 2.50 15.30 2.44
C ALA A 35 3.03 13.94 1.94
N LEU A 36 2.37 13.34 0.93
CA LEU A 36 2.84 12.12 0.29
C LEU A 36 4.20 12.32 -0.38
N ASP A 37 4.38 13.39 -1.17
CA ASP A 37 5.64 13.69 -1.83
C ASP A 37 6.79 13.79 -0.82
N ALA A 38 6.63 14.61 0.21
CA ALA A 38 7.65 14.80 1.24
C ALA A 38 7.98 13.51 1.99
N TYR A 39 6.98 12.66 2.26
CA TYR A 39 7.17 11.38 2.94
C TYR A 39 7.91 10.39 2.05
N PHE A 40 7.45 10.20 0.81
CA PHE A 40 8.03 9.22 -0.10
C PHE A 40 9.44 9.60 -0.55
N GLU A 41 9.76 10.88 -0.70
CA GLU A 41 11.14 11.33 -0.95
C GLU A 41 12.10 10.84 0.15
N GLN A 42 11.73 11.04 1.42
CA GLN A 42 12.53 10.56 2.55
C GLN A 42 12.58 9.03 2.63
N LEU A 43 11.46 8.35 2.34
CA LEU A 43 11.38 6.89 2.33
C LEU A 43 12.31 6.29 1.27
N TYR A 44 12.30 6.84 0.06
CA TYR A 44 13.20 6.40 -1.03
C TYR A 44 14.67 6.59 -0.66
N ALA A 45 15.03 7.76 -0.12
CA ALA A 45 16.40 8.02 0.31
C ALA A 45 16.87 7.03 1.38
N ARG A 46 16.00 6.68 2.34
CA ARG A 46 16.29 5.67 3.37
C ARG A 46 16.45 4.26 2.80
N LEU A 47 15.52 3.86 1.91
CA LEU A 47 15.58 2.56 1.27
C LEU A 47 16.88 2.38 0.49
N ASP A 48 17.26 3.40 -0.30
CA ASP A 48 18.49 3.42 -1.08
C ASP A 48 19.74 3.38 -0.18
N ALA A 49 19.71 4.07 0.97
CA ALA A 49 20.80 4.01 1.94
C ALA A 49 20.98 2.60 2.54
N PHE A 50 19.87 1.92 2.90
CA PHE A 50 19.92 0.54 3.37
C PHE A 50 20.38 -0.43 2.27
N GLY A 51 19.94 -0.23 1.03
CA GLY A 51 20.39 -1.03 -0.11
C GLY A 51 21.91 -0.90 -0.33
N LYS A 52 22.42 0.33 -0.37
CA LYS A 52 23.87 0.60 -0.51
C LYS A 52 24.70 0.04 0.65
N ALA A 53 24.13 -0.06 1.83
CA ALA A 53 24.78 -0.68 2.99
C ALA A 53 24.71 -2.21 3.01
N GLY A 54 24.10 -2.85 2.00
CA GLY A 54 23.91 -4.31 1.93
C GLY A 54 22.86 -4.88 2.89
N ALA A 55 22.10 -4.00 3.58
CA ALA A 55 21.13 -4.42 4.59
C ALA A 55 19.89 -5.12 4.00
N LEU A 56 19.66 -4.99 2.70
CA LEU A 56 18.48 -5.54 2.00
C LEU A 56 18.76 -6.84 1.23
N GLU A 57 20.01 -7.30 1.17
CA GLU A 57 20.42 -8.47 0.36
C GLU A 57 19.71 -9.77 0.74
N CYS A 58 19.38 -9.94 2.03
CA CYS A 58 18.77 -11.17 2.56
C CYS A 58 17.24 -11.07 2.71
N ILE A 59 16.60 -9.98 2.26
CA ILE A 59 15.15 -9.81 2.38
C ILE A 59 14.43 -10.82 1.50
N ARG A 60 13.52 -11.59 2.12
CA ARG A 60 12.71 -12.62 1.48
C ARG A 60 11.24 -12.22 1.38
N THR A 61 10.78 -11.43 2.32
CA THR A 61 9.39 -10.95 2.36
C THR A 61 9.35 -9.44 2.55
N VAL A 62 8.44 -8.78 1.85
CA VAL A 62 8.18 -7.35 1.98
C VAL A 62 6.71 -7.13 2.28
N TYR A 63 6.44 -6.26 3.22
CA TYR A 63 5.07 -5.84 3.57
C TYR A 63 4.99 -4.32 3.64
N VAL A 64 4.19 -3.74 2.77
CA VAL A 64 3.86 -2.31 2.78
C VAL A 64 2.45 -2.16 3.35
N GLY A 65 2.36 -1.56 4.53
CA GLY A 65 1.11 -1.44 5.25
C GLY A 65 1.00 -0.13 6.04
N GLY A 66 0.02 -0.04 6.91
CA GLY A 66 -0.18 1.10 7.82
C GLY A 66 -1.56 1.72 7.72
N GLY A 67 -1.69 2.85 7.04
CA GLY A 67 -2.97 3.49 6.74
C GLY A 67 -3.60 2.89 5.49
N THR A 68 -3.35 3.50 4.34
CA THR A 68 -3.83 3.04 3.03
C THR A 68 -2.72 3.24 2.00
N PRO A 69 -1.78 2.30 1.85
CA PRO A 69 -0.66 2.43 0.91
C PRO A 69 -1.08 2.72 -0.53
N SER A 70 -2.18 2.10 -1.00
CA SER A 70 -2.71 2.33 -2.35
C SER A 70 -3.11 3.79 -2.65
N LEU A 71 -3.33 4.60 -1.62
CA LEU A 71 -3.59 6.04 -1.76
C LEU A 71 -2.38 6.81 -2.35
N ALA A 72 -1.19 6.24 -2.26
CA ALA A 72 0.02 6.87 -2.77
C ALA A 72 0.23 6.67 -4.28
N GLU A 73 -0.59 5.84 -4.93
CA GLU A 73 -0.64 5.65 -6.39
C GLU A 73 0.77 5.41 -7.00
N GLU A 74 1.20 6.28 -7.92
CA GLU A 74 2.50 6.16 -8.60
C GLU A 74 3.69 6.14 -7.64
N ARG A 75 3.58 6.76 -6.46
CA ARG A 75 4.64 6.74 -5.44
C ARG A 75 4.79 5.33 -4.85
N LEU A 76 3.68 4.60 -4.69
CA LEU A 76 3.73 3.19 -4.27
C LEU A 76 4.37 2.30 -5.34
N VAL A 77 4.08 2.56 -6.61
CA VAL A 77 4.69 1.88 -7.76
C VAL A 77 6.21 2.11 -7.78
N GLU A 78 6.65 3.35 -7.61
CA GLU A 78 8.08 3.67 -7.55
C GLU A 78 8.77 3.02 -6.34
N LEU A 79 8.10 2.98 -5.18
CA LEU A 79 8.58 2.23 -4.02
C LEU A 79 8.77 0.74 -4.36
N ALA A 80 7.79 0.13 -5.02
CA ALA A 80 7.88 -1.29 -5.40
C ALA A 80 9.08 -1.55 -6.31
N ARG A 81 9.29 -0.73 -7.33
CA ARG A 81 10.44 -0.82 -8.25
C ARG A 81 11.78 -0.71 -7.51
N ARG A 82 11.89 0.24 -6.58
CA ARG A 82 13.10 0.41 -5.77
C ARG A 82 13.37 -0.78 -4.86
N VAL A 83 12.32 -1.30 -4.21
CA VAL A 83 12.43 -2.50 -3.38
C VAL A 83 12.97 -3.67 -4.19
N VAL A 84 12.39 -3.94 -5.37
CA VAL A 84 12.82 -5.06 -6.24
C VAL A 84 14.22 -4.85 -6.81
N ALA A 85 14.67 -3.61 -6.98
CA ALA A 85 16.04 -3.31 -7.40
C ALA A 85 17.07 -3.67 -6.33
N TRP A 86 16.73 -3.55 -5.04
CA TRP A 86 17.63 -3.85 -3.93
C TRP A 86 17.52 -5.28 -3.41
N CYS A 87 16.34 -5.88 -3.48
CA CYS A 87 16.11 -7.26 -3.05
C CYS A 87 15.13 -7.94 -4.01
N LYS A 88 15.15 -9.28 -4.03
CA LYS A 88 14.22 -10.09 -4.84
C LYS A 88 13.32 -10.89 -3.90
N PRO A 89 12.30 -10.26 -3.30
CA PRO A 89 11.44 -10.94 -2.36
C PRO A 89 10.64 -12.05 -3.05
N VAL A 90 10.39 -13.13 -2.33
CA VAL A 90 9.50 -14.22 -2.79
C VAL A 90 8.03 -13.89 -2.50
N GLU A 91 7.79 -12.97 -1.56
CA GLU A 91 6.48 -12.41 -1.27
C GLU A 91 6.61 -10.90 -1.07
N PHE A 92 5.83 -10.15 -1.83
CA PHE A 92 5.72 -8.70 -1.68
C PHE A 92 4.26 -8.32 -1.54
N THR A 93 3.84 -8.00 -0.32
CA THR A 93 2.47 -7.61 0.01
C THR A 93 2.32 -6.10 0.08
N CYS A 94 1.25 -5.58 -0.52
CA CYS A 94 0.78 -4.21 -0.29
C CYS A 94 -0.65 -4.22 0.27
N GLU A 95 -0.91 -3.43 1.31
CA GLU A 95 -2.26 -3.13 1.76
C GLU A 95 -2.92 -2.11 0.83
N ALA A 96 -4.21 -2.29 0.61
CA ALA A 96 -5.02 -1.42 -0.20
C ALA A 96 -6.46 -1.33 0.32
N ASN A 97 -7.11 -0.24 -0.01
CA ASN A 97 -8.55 -0.10 0.17
C ASN A 97 -9.27 -0.02 -1.19
N PRO A 98 -10.51 -0.50 -1.30
CA PRO A 98 -11.25 -0.49 -2.56
C PRO A 98 -11.35 0.88 -3.22
N GLU A 99 -11.52 1.95 -2.44
CA GLU A 99 -11.67 3.32 -2.93
C GLU A 99 -10.43 3.86 -3.65
N SER A 100 -9.23 3.38 -3.30
CA SER A 100 -7.95 3.86 -3.85
C SER A 100 -7.27 2.85 -4.79
N LEU A 101 -7.89 1.70 -5.05
CA LEU A 101 -7.33 0.65 -5.89
C LEU A 101 -8.03 0.60 -7.25
N THR A 102 -7.38 1.10 -8.30
CA THR A 102 -7.84 1.01 -9.68
C THR A 102 -7.24 -0.21 -10.37
N ALA A 103 -7.87 -0.70 -11.45
CA ALA A 103 -7.32 -1.80 -12.25
C ALA A 103 -5.92 -1.47 -12.79
N GLU A 104 -5.73 -0.25 -13.30
CA GLU A 104 -4.43 0.23 -13.80
C GLU A 104 -3.34 0.22 -12.71
N LEU A 105 -3.69 0.64 -11.47
CA LEU A 105 -2.74 0.60 -10.36
C LEU A 105 -2.38 -0.85 -10.00
N VAL A 106 -3.36 -1.76 -9.98
CA VAL A 106 -3.14 -3.20 -9.71
C VAL A 106 -2.18 -3.80 -10.73
N GLU A 107 -2.44 -3.62 -12.04
CA GLU A 107 -1.58 -4.11 -13.12
C GLU A 107 -0.15 -3.55 -12.99
N THR A 108 -0.04 -2.24 -12.72
CA THR A 108 1.26 -1.58 -12.59
C THR A 108 2.03 -2.07 -11.36
N LEU A 109 1.35 -2.34 -10.24
CA LEU A 109 1.97 -2.92 -9.04
C LEU A 109 2.44 -4.35 -9.30
N ALA A 110 1.64 -5.17 -9.99
CA ALA A 110 1.99 -6.54 -10.35
C ALA A 110 3.27 -6.58 -11.19
N VAL A 111 3.35 -5.80 -12.27
CA VAL A 111 4.57 -5.74 -13.12
C VAL A 111 5.75 -5.09 -12.40
N SER A 112 5.54 -4.34 -11.33
CA SER A 112 6.56 -3.75 -10.48
C SER A 112 7.04 -4.69 -9.35
N GLY A 113 6.51 -5.93 -9.31
CA GLY A 113 6.98 -7.00 -8.42
C GLY A 113 6.17 -7.21 -7.16
N VAL A 114 5.03 -6.54 -6.99
CA VAL A 114 4.05 -6.85 -5.92
C VAL A 114 3.39 -8.18 -6.25
N THR A 115 3.39 -9.12 -5.31
CA THR A 115 2.87 -10.48 -5.50
C THR A 115 1.57 -10.73 -4.75
N ARG A 116 1.16 -9.83 -3.87
CA ARG A 116 -0.04 -9.95 -3.05
C ARG A 116 -0.62 -8.59 -2.68
N ILE A 117 -1.93 -8.47 -2.81
CA ILE A 117 -2.70 -7.34 -2.28
C ILE A 117 -3.50 -7.79 -1.07
N SER A 118 -3.36 -7.07 0.06
CA SER A 118 -4.22 -7.20 1.23
C SER A 118 -5.31 -6.13 1.16
N LEU A 119 -6.52 -6.53 0.78
CA LEU A 119 -7.60 -5.59 0.48
C LEU A 119 -8.57 -5.43 1.65
N GLY A 120 -8.72 -4.21 2.14
CA GLY A 120 -9.60 -3.86 3.25
C GLY A 120 -11.07 -3.74 2.84
N VAL A 121 -11.72 -4.86 2.52
CA VAL A 121 -13.15 -4.92 2.14
C VAL A 121 -14.08 -4.76 3.35
N GLN A 122 -13.80 -5.43 4.45
CA GLN A 122 -14.51 -5.49 5.72
C GLN A 122 -15.86 -6.25 5.62
N THR A 123 -16.81 -5.75 4.85
CA THR A 123 -18.13 -6.34 4.59
C THR A 123 -18.60 -5.95 3.18
N LEU A 124 -19.64 -6.61 2.67
CA LEU A 124 -20.35 -6.24 1.45
C LEU A 124 -21.75 -5.67 1.73
N ASP A 125 -22.04 -5.34 2.98
CA ASP A 125 -23.25 -4.63 3.38
C ASP A 125 -22.97 -3.13 3.48
N ASN A 126 -23.68 -2.32 2.69
CA ASN A 126 -23.46 -0.88 2.61
C ASN A 126 -23.80 -0.13 3.90
N ASP A 127 -24.78 -0.62 4.67
CA ASP A 127 -25.17 0.01 5.94
C ASP A 127 -24.08 -0.28 7.00
N GLU A 128 -23.52 -1.49 7.01
CA GLU A 128 -22.37 -1.83 7.88
C GLU A 128 -21.14 -1.02 7.49
N LEU A 129 -20.82 -0.89 6.18
CA LEU A 129 -19.70 -0.08 5.70
C LEU A 129 -19.82 1.37 6.18
N ALA A 130 -21.01 1.97 6.02
CA ALA A 130 -21.27 3.32 6.50
C ALA A 130 -21.16 3.43 8.04
N ALA A 131 -21.66 2.43 8.78
CA ALA A 131 -21.59 2.39 10.23
C ALA A 131 -20.17 2.37 10.77
N ILE A 132 -19.24 1.66 10.10
CA ILE A 132 -17.82 1.61 10.49
C ILE A 132 -16.96 2.73 9.88
N GLY A 133 -17.56 3.62 9.08
CA GLY A 133 -16.90 4.78 8.49
C GLY A 133 -16.06 4.45 7.25
N ARG A 134 -16.47 3.46 6.45
CA ARG A 134 -15.87 3.21 5.14
C ARG A 134 -16.46 4.16 4.11
N ILE A 135 -15.65 4.54 3.12
CA ILE A 135 -16.04 5.46 2.04
C ILE A 135 -16.32 4.74 0.72
N HIS A 136 -15.97 3.46 0.62
CA HIS A 136 -16.37 2.61 -0.50
C HIS A 136 -17.69 1.89 -0.20
N ASP A 137 -18.36 1.44 -1.24
CA ASP A 137 -19.53 0.58 -1.22
C ASP A 137 -19.19 -0.87 -1.66
N ALA A 138 -20.18 -1.76 -1.60
CA ALA A 138 -20.04 -3.15 -2.00
C ALA A 138 -19.63 -3.31 -3.48
N ASP A 139 -20.18 -2.49 -4.38
CA ASP A 139 -19.88 -2.56 -5.82
C ASP A 139 -18.42 -2.19 -6.07
N ARG A 140 -17.92 -1.15 -5.41
CA ARG A 140 -16.52 -0.76 -5.48
C ARG A 140 -15.59 -1.83 -4.90
N ALA A 141 -15.98 -2.47 -3.80
CA ALA A 141 -15.23 -3.60 -3.23
C ALA A 141 -15.14 -4.78 -4.19
N LEU A 142 -16.26 -5.16 -4.81
CA LEU A 142 -16.30 -6.25 -5.80
C LEU A 142 -15.47 -5.92 -7.05
N ALA A 143 -15.53 -4.69 -7.55
CA ALA A 143 -14.70 -4.24 -8.66
C ALA A 143 -13.20 -4.31 -8.33
N ALA A 144 -12.77 -3.91 -7.13
CA ALA A 144 -11.39 -4.02 -6.70
C ALA A 144 -10.93 -5.47 -6.57
N ILE A 145 -11.79 -6.36 -6.04
CA ILE A 145 -11.49 -7.81 -5.97
C ILE A 145 -11.31 -8.40 -7.37
N ALA A 146 -12.19 -8.03 -8.32
CA ALA A 146 -12.09 -8.49 -9.70
C ALA A 146 -10.77 -8.04 -10.34
N ALA A 147 -10.43 -6.75 -10.23
CA ALA A 147 -9.17 -6.21 -10.76
C ALA A 147 -7.93 -6.95 -10.22
N VAL A 148 -7.89 -7.26 -8.91
CA VAL A 148 -6.77 -8.01 -8.32
C VAL A 148 -6.70 -9.43 -8.87
N LYS A 149 -7.84 -10.12 -9.04
CA LYS A 149 -7.88 -11.49 -9.60
C LYS A 149 -7.48 -11.54 -11.08
N ASP A 150 -7.86 -10.53 -11.84
CA ASP A 150 -7.58 -10.47 -13.28
C ASP A 150 -6.09 -10.19 -13.56
N ALA A 151 -5.42 -9.54 -12.65
CA ALA A 151 -3.98 -9.27 -12.73
C ALA A 151 -3.09 -10.46 -12.28
N GLY A 152 -3.65 -11.54 -11.74
CA GLY A 152 -2.93 -12.74 -11.28
C GLY A 152 -2.66 -12.73 -9.79
#